data_3ef00bbc97ff5ec22c5fdfc406365c77
#
_entry.id   3ef00bbc97ff5ec22c5fdfc406365c77
#
_cell.length_a   1.000
_cell.length_b   1.000
_cell.length_c   1.000
_cell.angle_alpha   90.00
_cell.angle_beta   90.00
_cell.angle_gamma   90.00
#
_symmetry.space_group_name_H-M   'P 1'
#
loop_
_entity.id
_entity.type
_entity.pdbx_description
1 polymer ?
#
loop_
_entity_poly.entity_id
_entity_poly.type
_entity_poly.pdbx_seq_one_letter_code
_entity_poly.pdbx_strand_id
1 'polypeptide(L)'
;MLIPETNKGVSVGRFKGKRILITGGTSGMGLAGAQRIVTEGGHVAITGLNEERLERARSLLPAASLILKSDAASETDIHGLGEAINDWGSLDGLWLNAGFAEVGSPESVTADSFNRMMNANVRGPMLQLAALSESLNSGAAILVTSSSSVYEGAAMTSLYAATKGAVIAMVKSWASALAERGIRANALVPGPIETNFRHFMPEESRQQFEDFVVSQVPLGRAGTAQEAAAVALFLLSDDASYVTGSQYAVDGGLVHY
;
A
#
# COMPACT_ATOMS: atom_id res chain seq x y z
N MET A 1 33.47 26.56 14.49
CA MET A 1 32.97 25.24 14.94
C MET A 1 32.69 24.44 13.68
N LEU A 2 33.63 23.60 13.27
CA LEU A 2 33.53 22.79 12.03
C LEU A 2 32.54 21.66 12.31
N ILE A 3 31.49 21.55 11.50
CA ILE A 3 30.59 20.38 11.49
C ILE A 3 31.42 19.23 10.94
N PRO A 4 31.56 18.10 11.65
CA PRO A 4 32.30 16.96 11.11
C PRO A 4 31.57 16.45 9.89
N GLU A 5 32.32 16.20 8.79
CA GLU A 5 31.84 15.49 7.61
C GLU A 5 31.23 14.17 8.07
N THR A 6 29.94 14.03 7.90
CA THR A 6 29.25 12.77 8.14
C THR A 6 29.78 11.75 7.15
N ASN A 7 30.57 10.87 7.68
CA ASN A 7 30.96 9.62 7.04
C ASN A 7 29.75 9.06 6.29
N LYS A 8 29.83 8.92 4.97
CA LYS A 8 28.87 8.14 4.16
C LYS A 8 29.06 6.67 4.49
N GLY A 9 28.79 6.33 5.76
CA GLY A 9 28.69 4.95 6.21
C GLY A 9 27.57 4.29 5.41
N VAL A 10 27.85 3.14 4.84
CA VAL A 10 26.89 2.21 4.27
C VAL A 10 25.71 2.17 5.23
N SER A 11 24.57 2.70 4.80
CA SER A 11 23.31 2.61 5.56
C SER A 11 23.12 1.13 5.88
N VAL A 12 23.27 0.75 7.15
CA VAL A 12 22.84 -0.58 7.60
C VAL A 12 21.37 -0.61 7.25
N GLY A 13 20.96 -1.47 6.31
CA GLY A 13 19.66 -1.40 5.71
C GLY A 13 18.54 -1.39 6.78
N ARG A 14 17.62 -0.44 6.71
CA ARG A 14 16.50 -0.25 7.66
C ARG A 14 15.68 -1.52 7.89
N PHE A 15 15.72 -2.43 6.91
CA PHE A 15 14.96 -3.68 6.92
C PHE A 15 15.83 -4.91 7.14
N LYS A 16 17.08 -4.76 7.58
CA LYS A 16 17.98 -5.89 7.78
C LYS A 16 17.35 -6.99 8.63
N GLY A 17 17.13 -8.16 8.02
CA GLY A 17 16.53 -9.34 8.64
C GLY A 17 15.02 -9.25 8.90
N LYS A 18 14.36 -8.13 8.57
CA LYS A 18 12.91 -7.96 8.73
C LYS A 18 12.14 -8.65 7.60
N ARG A 19 10.98 -9.21 7.92
CA ARG A 19 10.03 -9.82 6.96
C ARG A 19 8.84 -8.92 6.77
N ILE A 20 8.59 -8.53 5.52
CA ILE A 20 7.51 -7.61 5.15
C ILE A 20 6.61 -8.28 4.10
N LEU A 21 5.31 -8.34 4.39
CA LEU A 21 4.29 -8.73 3.41
C LEU A 21 3.71 -7.48 2.74
N ILE A 22 3.64 -7.50 1.40
CA ILE A 22 3.01 -6.44 0.60
C ILE A 22 1.92 -7.04 -0.28
N THR A 23 0.65 -6.76 -0.01
CA THR A 23 -0.42 -7.16 -0.92
C THR A 23 -0.47 -6.21 -2.13
N GLY A 24 -0.76 -6.75 -3.33
CA GLY A 24 -0.63 -5.96 -4.57
C GLY A 24 0.81 -5.54 -4.86
N GLY A 25 1.80 -6.40 -4.49
CA GLY A 25 3.23 -6.14 -4.61
C GLY A 25 3.84 -6.42 -5.97
N THR A 26 3.05 -6.78 -6.99
CA THR A 26 3.57 -7.19 -8.32
C THR A 26 3.72 -6.04 -9.32
N SER A 27 3.33 -4.83 -8.94
CA SER A 27 3.47 -3.62 -9.79
C SER A 27 3.44 -2.33 -8.96
N GLY A 28 3.71 -1.19 -9.62
CA GLY A 28 3.58 0.14 -9.03
C GLY A 28 4.31 0.31 -7.71
N MET A 29 3.67 0.98 -6.77
CA MET A 29 4.23 1.32 -5.46
C MET A 29 4.64 0.08 -4.66
N GLY A 30 3.82 -0.98 -4.71
CA GLY A 30 4.10 -2.21 -3.97
C GLY A 30 5.36 -2.91 -4.46
N LEU A 31 5.57 -3.01 -5.79
CA LEU A 31 6.79 -3.59 -6.35
C LEU A 31 8.02 -2.72 -6.07
N ALA A 32 7.90 -1.40 -6.23
CA ALA A 32 8.97 -0.47 -5.90
C ALA A 32 9.39 -0.60 -4.42
N GLY A 33 8.41 -0.74 -3.52
CA GLY A 33 8.65 -1.00 -2.10
C GLY A 33 9.34 -2.33 -1.86
N ALA A 34 8.87 -3.42 -2.49
CA ALA A 34 9.45 -4.75 -2.36
C ALA A 34 10.94 -4.75 -2.77
N GLN A 35 11.26 -4.18 -3.93
CA GLN A 35 12.65 -4.09 -4.42
C GLN A 35 13.53 -3.29 -3.46
N ARG A 36 13.04 -2.19 -2.92
CA ARG A 36 13.80 -1.35 -2.01
C ARG A 36 13.99 -2.02 -0.64
N ILE A 37 12.99 -2.72 -0.09
CA ILE A 37 13.12 -3.50 1.14
C ILE A 37 14.23 -4.54 1.00
N VAL A 38 14.26 -5.27 -0.12
CA VAL A 38 15.33 -6.24 -0.42
C VAL A 38 16.70 -5.56 -0.49
N THR A 39 16.81 -4.42 -1.17
CA THR A 39 18.05 -3.64 -1.25
C THR A 39 18.51 -3.16 0.13
N GLU A 40 17.58 -2.89 1.04
CA GLU A 40 17.84 -2.48 2.42
C GLU A 40 17.96 -3.67 3.40
N GLY A 41 18.16 -4.91 2.88
CA GLY A 41 18.49 -6.11 3.64
C GLY A 41 17.32 -6.87 4.23
N GLY A 42 16.09 -6.57 3.82
CA GLY A 42 14.86 -7.24 4.25
C GLY A 42 14.47 -8.42 3.36
N HIS A 43 13.50 -9.18 3.85
CA HIS A 43 12.83 -10.26 3.14
C HIS A 43 11.41 -9.83 2.79
N VAL A 44 10.93 -10.18 1.61
CA VAL A 44 9.59 -9.79 1.16
C VAL A 44 8.73 -11.01 0.80
N ALA A 45 7.48 -10.95 1.22
CA ALA A 45 6.38 -11.68 0.65
C ALA A 45 5.51 -10.71 -0.14
N ILE A 46 5.09 -11.06 -1.35
CA ILE A 46 4.20 -10.22 -2.15
C ILE A 46 3.05 -11.01 -2.72
N THR A 47 1.89 -10.36 -2.90
CA THR A 47 0.76 -10.97 -3.60
C THR A 47 0.35 -10.18 -4.83
N GLY A 48 -0.34 -10.85 -5.76
CA GLY A 48 -0.95 -10.25 -6.94
C GLY A 48 -1.88 -11.24 -7.64
N LEU A 49 -2.60 -10.77 -8.67
CA LEU A 49 -3.57 -11.58 -9.42
C LEU A 49 -3.09 -11.95 -10.83
N ASN A 50 -2.35 -11.06 -11.48
CA ASN A 50 -1.96 -11.20 -12.87
C ASN A 50 -0.70 -12.07 -12.99
N GLU A 51 -0.79 -13.19 -13.71
CA GLU A 51 0.30 -14.17 -13.86
C GLU A 51 1.56 -13.57 -14.48
N GLU A 52 1.44 -12.73 -15.52
CA GLU A 52 2.59 -12.10 -16.17
C GLU A 52 3.34 -11.18 -15.20
N ARG A 53 2.60 -10.45 -14.35
CA ARG A 53 3.19 -9.59 -13.32
C ARG A 53 3.82 -10.41 -12.20
N LEU A 54 3.24 -11.56 -11.84
CA LEU A 54 3.83 -12.49 -10.88
C LEU A 54 5.16 -13.05 -11.41
N GLU A 55 5.20 -13.52 -12.66
CA GLU A 55 6.43 -14.00 -13.30
C GLU A 55 7.49 -12.89 -13.41
N ARG A 56 7.08 -11.70 -13.82
CA ARG A 56 7.98 -10.55 -13.84
C ARG A 56 8.54 -10.23 -12.43
N ALA A 57 7.69 -10.29 -11.41
CA ALA A 57 8.15 -10.07 -10.03
C ALA A 57 9.16 -11.13 -9.59
N ARG A 58 8.99 -12.41 -9.98
CA ARG A 58 9.96 -13.51 -9.75
C ARG A 58 11.31 -13.23 -10.40
N SER A 59 11.33 -12.59 -11.57
CA SER A 59 12.58 -12.20 -12.23
C SER A 59 13.28 -10.97 -11.61
N LEU A 60 12.53 -10.14 -10.87
CA LEU A 60 13.02 -8.87 -10.30
C LEU A 60 13.39 -8.96 -8.82
N LEU A 61 12.94 -9.98 -8.13
CA LEU A 61 13.17 -10.18 -6.69
C LEU A 61 14.04 -11.42 -6.46
N PRO A 62 14.77 -11.49 -5.34
CA PRO A 62 15.56 -12.68 -5.01
C PRO A 62 14.70 -13.95 -4.94
N ALA A 63 15.29 -15.10 -5.28
CA ALA A 63 14.63 -16.41 -5.24
C ALA A 63 14.05 -16.79 -3.85
N ALA A 64 14.57 -16.18 -2.79
CA ALA A 64 14.07 -16.36 -1.41
C ALA A 64 12.81 -15.53 -1.11
N SER A 65 12.36 -14.68 -2.04
CA SER A 65 11.11 -13.91 -1.89
C SER A 65 9.90 -14.83 -2.05
N LEU A 66 8.88 -14.66 -1.21
CA LEU A 66 7.63 -15.39 -1.34
C LEU A 66 6.69 -14.62 -2.27
N ILE A 67 6.32 -15.21 -3.40
CA ILE A 67 5.47 -14.56 -4.42
C ILE A 67 4.25 -15.43 -4.67
N LEU A 68 3.08 -14.93 -4.28
CA LEU A 68 1.84 -15.68 -4.25
C LEU A 68 0.77 -15.04 -5.14
N LYS A 69 0.00 -15.89 -5.81
CA LYS A 69 -1.28 -15.48 -6.37
C LYS A 69 -2.31 -15.46 -5.24
N SER A 70 -2.91 -14.31 -4.98
CA SER A 70 -3.91 -14.18 -3.93
C SER A 70 -4.82 -12.99 -4.22
N ASP A 71 -6.13 -13.25 -4.23
CA ASP A 71 -7.17 -12.22 -4.37
C ASP A 71 -7.57 -11.70 -3.00
N ALA A 72 -7.37 -10.41 -2.77
CA ALA A 72 -7.76 -9.75 -1.53
C ALA A 72 -9.30 -9.79 -1.28
N ALA A 73 -10.12 -10.04 -2.31
CA ALA A 73 -11.56 -10.17 -2.18
C ALA A 73 -12.02 -11.61 -1.86
N SER A 74 -11.14 -12.63 -1.99
CA SER A 74 -11.43 -14.04 -1.79
C SER A 74 -11.09 -14.52 -0.38
N GLU A 75 -12.06 -15.02 0.37
CA GLU A 75 -11.82 -15.58 1.71
C GLU A 75 -10.88 -16.79 1.66
N THR A 76 -11.05 -17.65 0.64
CA THR A 76 -10.20 -18.82 0.45
C THR A 76 -8.74 -18.41 0.24
N ASP A 77 -8.49 -17.39 -0.59
CA ASP A 77 -7.13 -16.89 -0.86
C ASP A 77 -6.53 -16.21 0.37
N ILE A 78 -7.36 -15.48 1.15
CA ILE A 78 -6.91 -14.87 2.41
C ILE A 78 -6.51 -15.95 3.43
N HIS A 79 -7.27 -17.04 3.53
CA HIS A 79 -6.92 -18.17 4.40
C HIS A 79 -5.61 -18.81 3.96
N GLY A 80 -5.48 -19.16 2.66
CA GLY A 80 -4.24 -19.72 2.12
C GLY A 80 -3.03 -18.78 2.26
N LEU A 81 -3.23 -17.46 2.20
CA LEU A 81 -2.18 -16.47 2.48
C LEU A 81 -1.74 -16.58 3.95
N GLY A 82 -2.69 -16.73 4.89
CA GLY A 82 -2.37 -16.90 6.32
C GLY A 82 -1.52 -18.15 6.56
N GLU A 83 -1.88 -19.29 5.96
CA GLU A 83 -1.10 -20.54 6.03
C GLU A 83 0.31 -20.37 5.45
N ALA A 84 0.43 -19.79 4.26
CA ALA A 84 1.71 -19.58 3.61
C ALA A 84 2.64 -18.63 4.40
N ILE A 85 2.09 -17.62 5.06
CA ILE A 85 2.86 -16.70 5.91
C ILE A 85 3.29 -17.40 7.20
N ASN A 86 2.44 -18.23 7.82
CA ASN A 86 2.83 -19.00 9.00
C ASN A 86 4.03 -19.92 8.70
N ASP A 87 4.07 -20.55 7.53
CA ASP A 87 5.19 -21.40 7.09
C ASP A 87 6.44 -20.56 6.75
N TRP A 88 6.25 -19.36 6.19
CA TRP A 88 7.36 -18.47 5.81
C TRP A 88 8.02 -17.79 7.02
N GLY A 89 7.23 -17.48 8.06
CA GLY A 89 7.66 -16.90 9.33
C GLY A 89 6.99 -15.57 9.66
N SER A 90 7.11 -15.19 10.94
CA SER A 90 6.44 -14.00 11.47
C SER A 90 6.86 -12.72 10.77
N LEU A 91 5.94 -11.75 10.72
CA LEU A 91 6.06 -10.49 10.00
C LEU A 91 6.47 -9.35 10.92
N ASP A 92 7.43 -8.55 10.47
CA ASP A 92 7.76 -7.25 11.06
C ASP A 92 6.99 -6.09 10.43
N GLY A 93 6.38 -6.33 9.27
CA GLY A 93 5.55 -5.36 8.59
C GLY A 93 4.52 -5.97 7.65
N LEU A 94 3.37 -5.31 7.56
CA LEU A 94 2.27 -5.67 6.70
C LEU A 94 1.80 -4.43 5.92
N TRP A 95 2.04 -4.43 4.62
CA TRP A 95 1.53 -3.38 3.74
C TRP A 95 0.32 -3.86 2.96
N LEU A 96 -0.88 -3.50 3.40
CA LEU A 96 -2.15 -3.74 2.75
C LEU A 96 -2.34 -2.72 1.61
N ASN A 97 -1.75 -3.05 0.44
CA ASN A 97 -1.67 -2.15 -0.71
C ASN A 97 -2.56 -2.59 -1.88
N ALA A 98 -3.02 -3.84 -1.90
CA ALA A 98 -3.95 -4.33 -2.92
C ALA A 98 -5.24 -3.50 -2.93
N GLY A 99 -5.72 -3.19 -4.13
CA GLY A 99 -6.97 -2.47 -4.34
C GLY A 99 -7.15 -2.09 -5.79
N PHE A 100 -8.36 -1.67 -6.14
CA PHE A 100 -8.67 -1.15 -7.47
C PHE A 100 -9.69 -0.01 -7.39
N ALA A 101 -9.85 0.71 -8.48
CA ALA A 101 -10.84 1.77 -8.62
C ALA A 101 -11.74 1.51 -9.83
N GLU A 102 -12.99 1.85 -9.67
CA GLU A 102 -13.92 2.17 -10.74
C GLU A 102 -14.36 3.62 -10.56
N VAL A 103 -14.49 4.34 -11.65
CA VAL A 103 -14.96 5.73 -11.65
C VAL A 103 -16.28 5.82 -12.38
N GLY A 104 -17.18 6.64 -11.88
CA GLY A 104 -18.52 6.82 -12.44
C GLY A 104 -19.32 7.81 -11.62
N SER A 105 -20.39 8.35 -12.24
CA SER A 105 -21.31 9.24 -11.52
C SER A 105 -22.01 8.49 -10.37
N PRO A 106 -22.52 9.18 -9.35
CA PRO A 106 -23.24 8.54 -8.25
C PRO A 106 -24.40 7.65 -8.72
N GLU A 107 -25.08 8.04 -9.80
CA GLU A 107 -26.21 7.31 -10.37
C GLU A 107 -25.80 6.02 -11.12
N SER A 108 -24.53 5.90 -11.50
CA SER A 108 -24.00 4.72 -12.20
C SER A 108 -23.61 3.59 -11.23
N VAL A 109 -23.62 3.82 -9.93
CA VAL A 109 -23.23 2.80 -8.94
C VAL A 109 -24.28 1.68 -8.90
N THR A 110 -23.83 0.45 -9.16
CA THR A 110 -24.64 -0.75 -9.03
C THR A 110 -24.27 -1.54 -7.77
N ALA A 111 -25.15 -2.44 -7.34
CA ALA A 111 -24.82 -3.35 -6.23
C ALA A 111 -23.55 -4.18 -6.51
N ASP A 112 -23.36 -4.59 -7.76
CA ASP A 112 -22.18 -5.37 -8.17
C ASP A 112 -20.89 -4.56 -8.10
N SER A 113 -20.87 -3.32 -8.63
CA SER A 113 -19.71 -2.44 -8.55
C SER A 113 -19.39 -2.07 -7.10
N PHE A 114 -20.43 -1.80 -6.29
CA PHE A 114 -20.31 -1.55 -4.86
C PHE A 114 -19.65 -2.76 -4.16
N ASN A 115 -20.21 -3.95 -4.34
CA ASN A 115 -19.71 -5.15 -3.69
C ASN A 115 -18.28 -5.48 -4.11
N ARG A 116 -17.94 -5.41 -5.40
CA ARG A 116 -16.57 -5.66 -5.89
C ARG A 116 -15.57 -4.72 -5.22
N MET A 117 -15.86 -3.41 -5.21
CA MET A 117 -14.93 -2.42 -4.68
C MET A 117 -14.82 -2.49 -3.16
N MET A 118 -15.93 -2.66 -2.45
CA MET A 118 -15.94 -2.86 -0.99
C MET A 118 -15.23 -4.16 -0.60
N ASN A 119 -15.44 -5.25 -1.32
CA ASN A 119 -14.80 -6.53 -1.02
C ASN A 119 -13.27 -6.44 -1.15
N ALA A 120 -12.76 -5.83 -2.23
CA ALA A 120 -11.33 -5.74 -2.43
C ALA A 120 -10.66 -4.67 -1.55
N ASN A 121 -11.25 -3.47 -1.43
CA ASN A 121 -10.60 -2.32 -0.81
C ASN A 121 -10.84 -2.20 0.70
N VAL A 122 -11.92 -2.81 1.25
CA VAL A 122 -12.31 -2.67 2.66
C VAL A 122 -12.34 -4.01 3.37
N ARG A 123 -13.20 -4.94 2.89
CA ARG A 123 -13.34 -6.26 3.49
C ARG A 123 -12.03 -7.05 3.43
N GLY A 124 -11.35 -7.02 2.29
CA GLY A 124 -10.07 -7.69 2.08
C GLY A 124 -9.01 -7.29 3.11
N PRO A 125 -8.62 -6.02 3.22
CA PRO A 125 -7.68 -5.57 4.24
C PRO A 125 -8.08 -5.94 5.68
N MET A 126 -9.37 -5.87 6.00
CA MET A 126 -9.88 -6.25 7.31
C MET A 126 -9.70 -7.73 7.61
N LEU A 127 -10.08 -8.60 6.67
CA LEU A 127 -9.93 -10.05 6.81
C LEU A 127 -8.47 -10.50 6.75
N GLN A 128 -7.64 -9.85 5.91
CA GLN A 128 -6.20 -10.11 5.86
C GLN A 128 -5.53 -9.80 7.19
N LEU A 129 -5.87 -8.66 7.84
CA LEU A 129 -5.34 -8.39 9.17
C LEU A 129 -5.82 -9.43 10.19
N ALA A 130 -7.09 -9.82 10.15
CA ALA A 130 -7.62 -10.84 11.06
C ALA A 130 -6.87 -12.18 10.91
N ALA A 131 -6.64 -12.63 9.67
CA ALA A 131 -5.94 -13.88 9.37
C ALA A 131 -4.44 -13.85 9.71
N LEU A 132 -3.81 -12.66 9.62
CA LEU A 132 -2.36 -12.49 9.79
C LEU A 132 -1.96 -11.93 11.17
N SER A 133 -2.92 -11.58 12.01
CA SER A 133 -2.65 -10.89 13.28
C SER A 133 -1.70 -11.66 14.21
N GLU A 134 -1.86 -12.97 14.28
CA GLU A 134 -1.00 -13.83 15.11
C GLU A 134 0.41 -13.98 14.53
N SER A 135 0.57 -13.84 13.22
CA SER A 135 1.86 -13.86 12.53
C SER A 135 2.62 -12.52 12.65
N LEU A 136 2.02 -11.46 13.19
CA LEU A 136 2.70 -10.18 13.39
C LEU A 136 3.55 -10.23 14.67
N ASN A 137 4.83 -9.90 14.54
CA ASN A 137 5.72 -9.71 15.69
C ASN A 137 5.26 -8.53 16.56
N SER A 138 5.57 -8.58 17.85
CA SER A 138 5.49 -7.38 18.70
C SER A 138 6.36 -6.28 18.10
N GLY A 139 5.84 -5.06 18.03
CA GLY A 139 6.51 -3.92 17.41
C GLY A 139 6.40 -3.86 15.88
N ALA A 140 5.66 -4.77 15.24
CA ALA A 140 5.44 -4.74 13.80
C ALA A 140 4.74 -3.45 13.33
N ALA A 141 4.85 -3.15 12.02
CA ALA A 141 4.20 -2.00 11.41
C ALA A 141 3.16 -2.42 10.38
N ILE A 142 1.96 -1.89 10.49
CA ILE A 142 0.89 -2.05 9.51
C ILE A 142 0.76 -0.75 8.72
N LEU A 143 0.71 -0.87 7.40
CA LEU A 143 0.45 0.22 6.48
C LEU A 143 -0.71 -0.15 5.56
N VAL A 144 -1.67 0.76 5.39
CA VAL A 144 -2.78 0.58 4.45
C VAL A 144 -2.73 1.68 3.40
N THR A 145 -2.87 1.33 2.14
CA THR A 145 -2.94 2.31 1.05
C THR A 145 -4.36 2.85 0.92
N SER A 146 -4.54 4.13 1.29
CA SER A 146 -5.74 4.94 1.03
C SER A 146 -5.60 5.69 -0.30
N SER A 147 -6.11 6.91 -0.41
CA SER A 147 -6.02 7.78 -1.61
C SER A 147 -6.36 9.23 -1.24
N SER A 148 -5.79 10.19 -1.98
CA SER A 148 -6.20 11.59 -1.97
C SER A 148 -7.68 11.80 -2.33
N SER A 149 -8.29 10.88 -3.08
CA SER A 149 -9.71 10.91 -3.45
C SER A 149 -10.68 11.07 -2.26
N VAL A 150 -10.25 10.69 -1.05
CA VAL A 150 -11.03 10.91 0.19
C VAL A 150 -11.27 12.39 0.46
N TYR A 151 -10.37 13.25 -0.01
CA TYR A 151 -10.34 14.69 0.30
C TYR A 151 -10.64 15.58 -0.90
N GLU A 152 -10.59 15.04 -2.12
CA GLU A 152 -10.73 15.81 -3.37
C GLU A 152 -12.17 16.23 -3.66
N GLY A 153 -13.17 15.47 -3.18
CA GLY A 153 -14.57 15.71 -3.53
C GLY A 153 -14.89 15.56 -5.02
N ALA A 154 -14.10 14.75 -5.74
CA ALA A 154 -14.25 14.57 -7.17
C ALA A 154 -15.56 13.84 -7.52
N ALA A 155 -16.36 14.41 -8.43
CA ALA A 155 -17.73 13.98 -8.74
C ALA A 155 -17.86 12.52 -9.19
N MET A 156 -16.80 11.96 -9.81
CA MET A 156 -16.82 10.61 -10.39
C MET A 156 -16.22 9.54 -9.49
N THR A 157 -15.89 9.85 -8.23
CA THR A 157 -15.11 8.94 -7.37
C THR A 157 -15.81 8.55 -6.07
N SER A 158 -17.11 8.84 -5.92
CA SER A 158 -17.84 8.71 -4.65
C SER A 158 -17.67 7.32 -4.00
N LEU A 159 -17.86 6.23 -4.75
CA LEU A 159 -17.69 4.88 -4.22
C LEU A 159 -16.23 4.58 -3.88
N TYR A 160 -15.30 4.92 -4.76
CA TYR A 160 -13.86 4.71 -4.49
C TYR A 160 -13.40 5.50 -3.27
N ALA A 161 -13.75 6.77 -3.18
CA ALA A 161 -13.44 7.62 -2.03
C ALA A 161 -14.03 7.06 -0.72
N ALA A 162 -15.26 6.55 -0.76
CA ALA A 162 -15.88 5.89 0.39
C ALA A 162 -15.06 4.68 0.87
N THR A 163 -14.59 3.81 -0.07
CA THR A 163 -13.74 2.67 0.32
C THR A 163 -12.42 3.13 0.93
N LYS A 164 -11.83 4.19 0.40
CA LYS A 164 -10.53 4.73 0.87
C LYS A 164 -10.68 5.53 2.18
N GLY A 165 -11.82 6.14 2.43
CA GLY A 165 -12.19 6.72 3.73
C GLY A 165 -12.39 5.66 4.81
N ALA A 166 -13.01 4.54 4.46
CA ALA A 166 -13.19 3.41 5.37
C ALA A 166 -11.86 2.88 5.92
N VAL A 167 -10.84 2.70 5.07
CA VAL A 167 -9.53 2.19 5.52
C VAL A 167 -8.81 3.18 6.44
N ILE A 168 -9.01 4.49 6.28
CA ILE A 168 -8.47 5.49 7.22
C ILE A 168 -9.10 5.31 8.61
N ALA A 169 -10.40 5.09 8.68
CA ALA A 169 -11.10 4.82 9.94
C ALA A 169 -10.62 3.51 10.59
N MET A 170 -10.45 2.43 9.77
CA MET A 170 -9.91 1.15 10.22
C MET A 170 -8.52 1.31 10.85
N VAL A 171 -7.62 2.04 10.21
CA VAL A 171 -6.25 2.29 10.70
C VAL A 171 -6.23 2.94 12.07
N LYS A 172 -7.09 3.93 12.33
CA LYS A 172 -7.20 4.58 13.65
C LYS A 172 -7.63 3.60 14.74
N SER A 173 -8.59 2.73 14.42
CA SER A 173 -9.04 1.68 15.35
C SER A 173 -7.95 0.63 15.61
N TRP A 174 -7.24 0.19 14.56
CA TRP A 174 -6.16 -0.78 14.67
C TRP A 174 -4.96 -0.25 15.45
N ALA A 175 -4.64 1.04 15.28
CA ALA A 175 -3.59 1.70 16.05
C ALA A 175 -3.85 1.62 17.56
N SER A 176 -5.10 1.79 17.98
CA SER A 176 -5.50 1.67 19.39
C SER A 176 -5.55 0.21 19.85
N ALA A 177 -6.15 -0.67 19.05
CA ALA A 177 -6.37 -2.08 19.42
C ALA A 177 -5.07 -2.89 19.56
N LEU A 178 -4.05 -2.54 18.77
CA LEU A 178 -2.78 -3.30 18.70
C LEU A 178 -1.63 -2.63 19.46
N ALA A 179 -1.90 -1.51 20.12
CA ALA A 179 -0.90 -0.72 20.86
C ALA A 179 -0.21 -1.51 21.97
N GLU A 180 -0.92 -2.37 22.72
CA GLU A 180 -0.34 -3.20 23.77
C GLU A 180 0.73 -4.17 23.26
N ARG A 181 0.65 -4.57 21.99
CA ARG A 181 1.67 -5.37 21.31
C ARG A 181 2.79 -4.50 20.69
N GLY A 182 2.76 -3.17 20.89
CA GLY A 182 3.67 -2.22 20.25
C GLY A 182 3.48 -2.10 18.73
N ILE A 183 2.42 -2.69 18.17
CA ILE A 183 2.16 -2.68 16.72
C ILE A 183 1.61 -1.30 16.33
N ARG A 184 2.22 -0.70 15.31
CA ARG A 184 1.80 0.58 14.74
C ARG A 184 0.94 0.35 13.51
N ALA A 185 -0.07 1.19 13.30
CA ALA A 185 -0.90 1.15 12.09
C ALA A 185 -1.06 2.57 11.52
N ASN A 186 -0.73 2.75 10.23
CA ASN A 186 -0.80 4.04 9.55
C ASN A 186 -1.41 3.90 8.15
N ALA A 187 -1.88 5.01 7.58
CA ALA A 187 -2.39 5.08 6.22
C ALA A 187 -1.44 5.88 5.31
N LEU A 188 -1.11 5.32 4.16
CA LEU A 188 -0.52 6.06 3.05
C LEU A 188 -1.66 6.66 2.22
N VAL A 189 -1.56 7.93 1.86
CA VAL A 189 -2.56 8.67 1.08
C VAL A 189 -1.90 9.18 -0.21
N PRO A 190 -1.76 8.33 -1.25
CA PRO A 190 -1.19 8.75 -2.51
C PRO A 190 -2.14 9.66 -3.28
N GLY A 191 -1.59 10.68 -3.93
CA GLY A 191 -2.21 11.42 -5.02
C GLY A 191 -2.03 10.72 -6.38
N PRO A 192 -1.87 11.48 -7.47
CA PRO A 192 -1.58 10.91 -8.79
C PRO A 192 -0.15 10.35 -8.80
N ILE A 193 -0.04 9.03 -8.88
CA ILE A 193 1.23 8.31 -8.97
C ILE A 193 1.29 7.60 -10.34
N GLU A 194 2.42 7.71 -11.03
CA GLU A 194 2.71 7.02 -12.30
C GLU A 194 2.75 5.52 -12.08
N THR A 195 1.64 4.85 -12.32
CA THR A 195 1.46 3.41 -12.20
C THR A 195 0.45 2.90 -13.22
N ASN A 196 0.40 1.60 -13.42
CA ASN A 196 -0.62 0.96 -14.27
C ASN A 196 -2.02 0.92 -13.62
N PHE A 197 -2.23 1.64 -12.52
CA PHE A 197 -3.48 1.58 -11.75
C PHE A 197 -4.70 2.04 -12.56
N ARG A 198 -4.53 3.02 -13.46
CA ARG A 198 -5.61 3.58 -14.30
C ARG A 198 -5.75 2.92 -15.67
N HIS A 199 -5.04 1.82 -15.95
CA HIS A 199 -5.12 1.12 -17.24
C HIS A 199 -6.49 0.47 -17.52
N PHE A 200 -7.43 0.50 -16.57
CA PHE A 200 -8.83 0.15 -16.83
C PHE A 200 -9.58 1.20 -17.66
N MET A 201 -9.05 2.43 -17.75
CA MET A 201 -9.63 3.50 -18.58
C MET A 201 -9.13 3.39 -20.04
N PRO A 202 -9.98 3.72 -21.03
CA PRO A 202 -9.52 3.90 -22.41
C PRO A 202 -8.37 4.92 -22.47
N GLU A 203 -7.40 4.71 -23.36
CA GLU A 203 -6.16 5.49 -23.37
C GLU A 203 -6.37 6.99 -23.52
N GLU A 204 -7.25 7.42 -24.45
CA GLU A 204 -7.56 8.82 -24.66
C GLU A 204 -8.19 9.49 -23.43
N SER A 205 -9.18 8.83 -22.82
CA SER A 205 -9.83 9.32 -21.60
C SER A 205 -8.88 9.34 -20.41
N ARG A 206 -7.97 8.35 -20.34
CA ARG A 206 -6.95 8.27 -19.31
C ARG A 206 -5.99 9.45 -19.40
N GLN A 207 -5.47 9.76 -20.59
CA GLN A 207 -4.54 10.87 -20.78
C GLN A 207 -5.17 12.20 -20.39
N GLN A 208 -6.39 12.47 -20.86
CA GLN A 208 -7.13 13.69 -20.50
C GLN A 208 -7.36 13.80 -18.99
N PHE A 209 -7.71 12.69 -18.35
CA PHE A 209 -7.90 12.65 -16.91
C PHE A 209 -6.58 12.88 -16.16
N GLU A 210 -5.48 12.25 -16.59
CA GLU A 210 -4.17 12.40 -15.98
C GLU A 210 -3.65 13.83 -16.13
N ASP A 211 -3.78 14.44 -17.29
CA ASP A 211 -3.40 15.85 -17.53
C ASP A 211 -4.22 16.79 -16.64
N PHE A 212 -5.54 16.56 -16.53
CA PHE A 212 -6.40 17.33 -15.64
C PHE A 212 -5.97 17.20 -14.19
N VAL A 213 -5.76 15.97 -13.68
CA VAL A 213 -5.37 15.76 -12.28
C VAL A 213 -3.99 16.37 -12.00
N VAL A 214 -3.03 16.21 -12.91
CA VAL A 214 -1.69 16.80 -12.78
C VAL A 214 -1.76 18.33 -12.75
N SER A 215 -2.66 18.95 -13.50
CA SER A 215 -2.85 20.40 -13.48
C SER A 215 -3.29 20.96 -12.11
N GLN A 216 -3.84 20.11 -11.25
CA GLN A 216 -4.24 20.45 -9.87
C GLN A 216 -3.11 20.26 -8.85
N VAL A 217 -2.04 19.55 -9.24
CA VAL A 217 -0.92 19.24 -8.33
C VAL A 217 0.03 20.44 -8.22
N PRO A 218 0.26 21.02 -7.05
CA PRO A 218 1.19 22.16 -6.87
C PRO A 218 2.62 21.89 -7.38
N LEU A 219 3.13 20.65 -7.23
CA LEU A 219 4.44 20.28 -7.79
C LEU A 219 4.43 20.07 -9.32
N GLY A 220 3.30 20.24 -10.01
CA GLY A 220 3.16 20.24 -11.46
C GLY A 220 3.42 18.92 -12.16
N ARG A 221 3.43 17.81 -11.44
CA ARG A 221 3.64 16.46 -11.99
C ARG A 221 3.00 15.38 -11.14
N ALA A 222 2.80 14.21 -11.71
CA ALA A 222 2.54 13.00 -10.93
C ALA A 222 3.81 12.60 -10.14
N GLY A 223 3.61 11.92 -9.03
CA GLY A 223 4.69 11.27 -8.29
C GLY A 223 5.06 9.93 -8.91
N THR A 224 6.27 9.46 -8.68
CA THR A 224 6.72 8.14 -9.09
C THR A 224 6.34 7.07 -8.06
N ALA A 225 6.28 5.81 -8.49
CA ALA A 225 6.09 4.68 -7.58
C ALA A 225 7.18 4.63 -6.48
N GLN A 226 8.41 5.01 -6.81
CA GLN A 226 9.55 5.06 -5.89
C GLN A 226 9.37 6.15 -4.82
N GLU A 227 8.86 7.32 -5.18
CA GLU A 227 8.57 8.41 -4.23
C GLU A 227 7.50 8.00 -3.22
N ALA A 228 6.41 7.38 -3.69
CA ALA A 228 5.37 6.86 -2.79
C ALA A 228 5.89 5.71 -1.91
N ALA A 229 6.68 4.78 -2.48
CA ALA A 229 7.31 3.71 -1.73
C ALA A 229 8.28 4.25 -0.66
N ALA A 230 8.98 5.37 -0.90
CA ALA A 230 9.89 5.95 0.10
C ALA A 230 9.16 6.32 1.40
N VAL A 231 7.97 6.92 1.29
CA VAL A 231 7.13 7.26 2.47
C VAL A 231 6.54 5.99 3.09
N ALA A 232 6.08 5.04 2.26
CA ALA A 232 5.60 3.75 2.76
C ALA A 232 6.67 3.04 3.61
N LEU A 233 7.91 3.02 3.14
CA LEU A 233 9.01 2.38 3.85
C LEU A 233 9.43 3.13 5.12
N PHE A 234 9.33 4.45 5.15
CA PHE A 234 9.46 5.22 6.39
C PHE A 234 8.45 4.74 7.42
N LEU A 235 7.17 4.65 7.05
CA LEU A 235 6.09 4.23 7.95
C LEU A 235 6.21 2.77 8.41
N LEU A 236 6.80 1.90 7.59
CA LEU A 236 7.05 0.48 7.92
C LEU A 236 8.33 0.29 8.74
N SER A 237 9.24 1.25 8.78
CA SER A 237 10.53 1.15 9.46
C SER A 237 10.47 1.66 10.92
N ASP A 238 11.55 1.45 11.66
CA ASP A 238 11.73 1.93 13.03
C ASP A 238 11.89 3.46 13.09
N ASP A 239 12.21 4.13 11.95
CA ASP A 239 12.24 5.59 11.85
C ASP A 239 10.88 6.23 12.20
N ALA A 240 9.78 5.47 12.04
CA ALA A 240 8.42 5.86 12.39
C ALA A 240 7.96 5.30 13.75
N SER A 241 8.88 4.99 14.69
CA SER A 241 8.58 4.31 15.96
C SER A 241 7.57 5.02 16.85
N TYR A 242 7.39 6.33 16.70
CA TYR A 242 6.38 7.10 17.44
C TYR A 242 5.23 7.60 16.56
N VAL A 243 5.00 6.92 15.40
CA VAL A 243 3.96 7.27 14.42
C VAL A 243 2.96 6.13 14.30
N THR A 244 1.73 6.35 14.80
CA THR A 244 0.61 5.41 14.67
C THR A 244 -0.71 6.15 14.58
N GLY A 245 -1.73 5.54 13.97
CA GLY A 245 -3.06 6.12 13.77
C GLY A 245 -3.10 7.28 12.77
N SER A 246 -2.01 7.54 12.09
CA SER A 246 -1.79 8.71 11.24
C SER A 246 -1.98 8.40 9.76
N GLN A 247 -2.19 9.45 8.99
CA GLN A 247 -2.29 9.40 7.53
C GLN A 247 -1.24 10.33 6.92
N TYR A 248 -0.55 9.82 5.90
CA TYR A 248 0.55 10.53 5.26
C TYR A 248 0.27 10.72 3.78
N ALA A 249 0.07 11.98 3.38
CA ALA A 249 -0.09 12.32 1.97
C ALA A 249 1.23 12.21 1.20
N VAL A 250 1.13 11.67 -0.01
CA VAL A 250 2.20 11.64 -1.02
C VAL A 250 1.55 12.04 -2.34
N ASP A 251 1.27 13.32 -2.50
CA ASP A 251 0.32 13.82 -3.50
C ASP A 251 0.81 15.09 -4.22
N GLY A 252 2.04 15.53 -3.95
CA GLY A 252 2.60 16.74 -4.53
C GLY A 252 1.90 18.03 -4.08
N GLY A 253 1.16 18.00 -2.96
CA GLY A 253 0.40 19.12 -2.41
C GLY A 253 -1.03 19.21 -2.95
N LEU A 254 -1.55 18.15 -3.58
CA LEU A 254 -2.88 18.15 -4.19
C LEU A 254 -3.99 18.41 -3.15
N VAL A 255 -3.90 17.81 -1.96
CA VAL A 255 -4.89 18.00 -0.91
C VAL A 255 -4.33 18.82 0.24
N HIS A 256 -5.15 19.73 0.79
CA HIS A 256 -4.85 20.52 1.95
C HIS A 256 -5.70 20.01 3.12
N TYR A 257 -5.06 19.62 4.21
CA TYR A 257 -5.72 19.20 5.45
C TYR A 257 -5.91 20.36 6.40
#